data_8f9dba752bf9c92ad81cfddf8c91ca5d
#
_entry.id   8f9dba752bf9c92ad81cfddf8c91ca5d
#
_cell.length_a   1.000
_cell.length_b   1.000
_cell.length_c   1.000
_cell.angle_alpha   90.00
_cell.angle_beta   90.00
_cell.angle_gamma   90.00
#
_symmetry.space_group_name_H-M   'P 1'
#
loop_
_entity.id
_entity.type
_entity.pdbx_description
1 polymer ?
#
loop_
_entity_poly.entity_id
_entity_poly.type
_entity_poly.pdbx_seq_one_letter_code
_entity_poly.pdbx_strand_id
1 'polypeptide(L)'
;MGCHLEEVVEMLDVLQTKYPGYKNKLDDARKHLRFISNLLKQEEDSFFIQEEDRQELLDALADQIVTATGVGTFLGMNVPGALAEVNRSNYSKFDEDGNPIFNENMKVMKGPHYTKPDLKPYI
;
A
#
# COMPACT_ATOMS: atom_id res chain seq x y z
N MET A 1 -0.73 2.12 9.73
CA MET A 1 -0.08 0.81 9.49
C MET A 1 -0.99 -0.16 8.72
N GLY A 2 -2.28 -0.33 9.06
CA GLY A 2 -3.19 -1.26 8.38
C GLY A 2 -3.31 -1.05 6.87
N CYS A 3 -3.44 0.19 6.38
CA CYS A 3 -3.46 0.46 4.94
C CYS A 3 -2.15 0.07 4.23
N HIS A 4 -1.00 0.19 4.90
CA HIS A 4 0.27 -0.24 4.33
C HIS A 4 0.32 -1.77 4.14
N LEU A 5 -0.16 -2.54 5.11
CA LEU A 5 -0.24 -4.00 4.96
C LEU A 5 -1.26 -4.43 3.90
N GLU A 6 -2.31 -3.64 3.64
CA GLU A 6 -3.25 -3.87 2.54
C GLU A 6 -2.53 -3.83 1.18
N GLU A 7 -1.67 -2.83 0.95
CA GLU A 7 -0.87 -2.73 -0.28
C GLU A 7 0.08 -3.94 -0.45
N VAL A 8 0.65 -4.44 0.65
CA VAL A 8 1.46 -5.67 0.63
C VAL A 8 0.61 -6.88 0.21
N VAL A 9 -0.62 -6.98 0.70
CA VAL A 9 -1.55 -8.05 0.30
C VAL A 9 -1.89 -7.94 -1.18
N GLU A 10 -2.16 -6.74 -1.70
CA GLU A 10 -2.45 -6.52 -3.13
C GLU A 10 -1.26 -6.92 -4.01
N MET A 11 -0.03 -6.64 -3.58
CA MET A 11 1.17 -7.14 -4.25
C MET A 11 1.22 -8.68 -4.27
N LEU A 12 0.89 -9.33 -3.16
CA LEU A 12 0.84 -10.80 -3.10
C LEU A 12 -0.31 -11.38 -3.94
N ASP A 13 -1.42 -10.67 -4.13
CA ASP A 13 -2.57 -11.13 -4.89
C ASP A 13 -2.24 -11.34 -6.38
N VAL A 14 -1.28 -10.60 -6.92
CA VAL A 14 -0.82 -10.75 -8.31
C VAL A 14 0.30 -11.77 -8.47
N LEU A 15 0.90 -12.25 -7.36
CA LEU A 15 1.97 -13.23 -7.39
C LEU A 15 1.43 -14.63 -7.66
N GLN A 16 2.02 -15.33 -8.63
CA GLN A 16 1.66 -16.71 -9.00
C GLN A 16 2.84 -17.66 -8.80
N THR A 17 2.53 -18.93 -8.61
CA THR A 17 3.53 -20.00 -8.48
C THR A 17 3.19 -21.18 -9.38
N LYS A 18 4.25 -21.82 -9.92
CA LYS A 18 4.14 -23.07 -10.68
C LYS A 18 4.05 -24.31 -9.78
N TYR A 19 4.31 -24.15 -8.47
CA TYR A 19 4.34 -25.27 -7.54
C TYR A 19 3.06 -25.32 -6.70
N PRO A 20 2.22 -26.36 -6.84
CA PRO A 20 0.93 -26.45 -6.13
C PRO A 20 1.05 -26.32 -4.60
N GLY A 21 2.12 -26.89 -4.01
CA GLY A 21 2.34 -26.79 -2.57
C GLY A 21 2.65 -25.38 -2.07
N TYR A 22 3.16 -24.49 -2.92
CA TYR A 22 3.43 -23.09 -2.56
C TYR A 22 2.19 -22.22 -2.69
N LYS A 23 1.22 -22.63 -3.52
CA LYS A 23 -0.05 -21.92 -3.66
C LYS A 23 -0.76 -21.78 -2.31
N ASN A 24 -0.91 -22.89 -1.59
CA ASN A 24 -1.57 -22.89 -0.28
C ASN A 24 -0.83 -21.96 0.72
N LYS A 25 0.51 -22.01 0.75
CA LYS A 25 1.31 -21.12 1.61
C LYS A 25 1.13 -19.65 1.26
N LEU A 26 1.04 -19.31 -0.02
CA LEU A 26 0.81 -17.96 -0.49
C LEU A 26 -0.61 -17.48 -0.11
N ASP A 27 -1.61 -18.35 -0.26
CA ASP A 27 -2.99 -18.06 0.13
C ASP A 27 -3.12 -17.88 1.65
N ASP A 28 -2.42 -18.68 2.45
CA ASP A 28 -2.36 -18.52 3.92
C ASP A 28 -1.69 -17.20 4.32
N ALA A 29 -0.58 -16.83 3.70
CA ALA A 29 0.10 -15.56 3.95
C ALA A 29 -0.83 -14.36 3.65
N ARG A 30 -1.50 -14.36 2.50
CA ARG A 30 -2.49 -13.34 2.14
C ARG A 30 -3.60 -13.22 3.18
N LYS A 31 -4.15 -14.35 3.62
CA LYS A 31 -5.23 -14.41 4.62
C LYS A 31 -4.80 -13.81 5.95
N HIS A 32 -3.63 -14.19 6.46
CA HIS A 32 -3.14 -13.68 7.74
C HIS A 32 -2.79 -12.19 7.69
N LEU A 33 -2.11 -11.73 6.63
CA LEU A 33 -1.80 -10.32 6.48
C LEU A 33 -3.06 -9.45 6.33
N ARG A 34 -4.07 -9.94 5.59
CA ARG A 34 -5.35 -9.24 5.47
C ARG A 34 -6.08 -9.15 6.80
N PHE A 35 -6.03 -10.21 7.61
CA PHE A 35 -6.59 -10.20 8.95
C PHE A 35 -5.91 -9.15 9.84
N ILE A 36 -4.58 -9.13 9.90
CA ILE A 36 -3.82 -8.13 10.68
C ILE A 36 -4.05 -6.71 10.15
N SER A 37 -4.07 -6.52 8.83
CA SER A 37 -4.39 -5.23 8.21
C SER A 37 -5.75 -4.68 8.69
N ASN A 38 -6.76 -5.54 8.75
CA ASN A 38 -8.09 -5.15 9.21
C ASN A 38 -8.12 -4.83 10.71
N LEU A 39 -7.47 -5.63 11.54
CA LEU A 39 -7.34 -5.33 12.98
C LEU A 39 -6.69 -3.97 13.21
N LEU A 40 -5.57 -3.68 12.53
CA LEU A 40 -4.87 -2.40 12.62
C LEU A 40 -5.67 -1.18 12.14
N LYS A 41 -6.74 -1.41 11.36
CA LYS A 41 -7.67 -0.35 10.92
C LYS A 41 -8.85 -0.15 11.85
N GLN A 42 -9.25 -1.19 12.59
CA GLN A 42 -10.47 -1.21 13.39
C GLN A 42 -10.20 -1.04 14.89
N GLU A 43 -9.03 -1.48 15.35
CA GLU A 43 -8.66 -1.53 16.76
C GLU A 43 -7.35 -0.75 16.99
N GLU A 44 -7.38 0.57 16.74
CA GLU A 44 -6.20 1.45 16.79
C GLU A 44 -5.48 1.39 18.16
N ASP A 45 -6.23 1.29 19.25
CA ASP A 45 -5.67 1.26 20.60
C ASP A 45 -5.07 -0.10 21.01
N SER A 46 -5.26 -1.15 20.19
CA SER A 46 -4.74 -2.49 20.49
C SER A 46 -3.29 -2.69 20.07
N PHE A 47 -2.73 -1.74 19.31
CA PHE A 47 -1.37 -1.83 18.77
C PHE A 47 -0.61 -0.53 19.03
N PHE A 48 0.60 -0.65 19.51
CA PHE A 48 1.46 0.50 19.75
C PHE A 48 2.92 0.20 19.41
N ILE A 49 3.69 1.24 19.16
CA ILE A 49 5.14 1.18 18.98
C ILE A 49 5.78 1.83 20.21
N GLN A 50 6.71 1.14 20.85
CA GLN A 50 7.47 1.72 21.93
C GLN A 50 8.38 2.83 21.43
N GLU A 51 8.67 3.83 22.27
CA GLU A 51 9.47 5.00 21.84
C GLU A 51 10.88 4.57 21.41
N GLU A 52 11.48 3.60 22.07
CA GLU A 52 12.79 3.04 21.74
C GLU A 52 12.82 2.31 20.37
N ASP A 53 11.68 1.77 19.90
CA ASP A 53 11.60 1.01 18.64
C ASP A 53 11.34 1.89 17.42
N ARG A 54 11.14 3.22 17.60
CA ARG A 54 10.79 4.13 16.50
C ARG A 54 11.86 4.26 15.45
N GLN A 55 13.14 4.19 15.85
CA GLN A 55 14.25 4.24 14.90
C GLN A 55 14.29 2.99 14.03
N GLU A 56 14.10 1.81 14.62
CA GLU A 56 14.06 0.55 13.89
C GLU A 56 12.84 0.46 12.95
N LEU A 57 11.68 0.96 13.41
CA LEU A 57 10.52 1.08 12.53
C LEU A 57 10.79 2.00 11.33
N LEU A 58 11.46 3.14 11.54
CA LEU A 58 11.78 4.07 10.46
C LEU A 58 12.74 3.44 9.44
N ASP A 59 13.74 2.72 9.91
CA ASP A 59 14.69 1.98 9.09
C ASP A 59 13.96 0.94 8.22
N ALA A 60 13.12 0.12 8.84
CA ALA A 60 12.30 -0.88 8.15
C ALA A 60 11.37 -0.26 7.08
N LEU A 61 10.78 0.91 7.35
CA LEU A 61 9.92 1.61 6.38
C LEU A 61 10.75 2.17 5.20
N ALA A 62 11.94 2.70 5.47
CA ALA A 62 12.85 3.18 4.43
C ALA A 62 13.32 2.02 3.53
N ASP A 63 13.70 0.90 4.12
CA ASP A 63 14.11 -0.31 3.39
C ASP A 63 12.99 -0.89 2.53
N GLN A 64 11.74 -0.83 2.98
CA GLN A 64 10.60 -1.24 2.17
C GLN A 64 10.45 -0.39 0.91
N ILE A 65 10.69 0.92 0.97
CA ILE A 65 10.65 1.81 -0.20
C ILE A 65 11.76 1.42 -1.19
N VAL A 66 12.98 1.20 -0.68
CA VAL A 66 14.15 0.80 -1.48
C VAL A 66 13.89 -0.56 -2.15
N THR A 67 13.47 -1.55 -1.39
CA THR A 67 13.24 -2.91 -1.89
C THR A 67 12.06 -2.99 -2.86
N ALA A 68 10.98 -2.28 -2.60
CA ALA A 68 9.84 -2.18 -3.53
C ALA A 68 10.26 -1.57 -4.87
N THR A 69 11.06 -0.50 -4.83
CA THR A 69 11.64 0.12 -6.05
C THR A 69 12.54 -0.87 -6.78
N GLY A 70 13.36 -1.63 -6.04
CA GLY A 70 14.22 -2.68 -6.57
C GLY A 70 13.44 -3.77 -7.31
N VAL A 71 12.34 -4.25 -6.74
CA VAL A 71 11.47 -5.25 -7.41
C VAL A 71 10.96 -4.71 -8.74
N GLY A 72 10.44 -3.48 -8.79
CA GLY A 72 9.96 -2.88 -10.02
C GLY A 72 11.09 -2.73 -11.06
N THR A 73 12.28 -2.30 -10.64
CA THR A 73 13.45 -2.18 -11.52
C THR A 73 13.86 -3.53 -12.13
N PHE A 74 13.86 -4.60 -11.33
CA PHE A 74 14.14 -5.96 -11.82
C PHE A 74 13.13 -6.44 -12.87
N LEU A 75 11.90 -5.98 -12.78
CA LEU A 75 10.82 -6.30 -13.72
C LEU A 75 10.76 -5.33 -14.93
N GLY A 76 11.70 -4.39 -15.04
CA GLY A 76 11.76 -3.42 -16.12
C GLY A 76 10.77 -2.25 -16.00
N MET A 77 10.19 -2.05 -14.81
CA MET A 77 9.17 -1.03 -14.56
C MET A 77 9.80 0.28 -14.08
N ASN A 78 9.19 1.41 -14.44
CA ASN A 78 9.58 2.74 -13.95
C ASN A 78 8.78 3.10 -12.69
N VAL A 79 9.20 2.58 -11.52
CA VAL A 79 8.54 2.83 -10.23
C VAL A 79 8.50 4.31 -9.85
N PRO A 80 9.58 5.12 -10.01
CA PRO A 80 9.51 6.56 -9.73
C PRO A 80 8.47 7.30 -10.57
N GLY A 81 8.37 6.98 -11.87
CA GLY A 81 7.35 7.55 -12.75
C GLY A 81 5.93 7.12 -12.35
N ALA A 82 5.74 5.84 -12.03
CA ALA A 82 4.47 5.31 -11.52
C ALA A 82 4.06 5.99 -10.20
N LEU A 83 5.01 6.22 -9.28
CA LEU A 83 4.76 6.93 -8.03
C LEU A 83 4.28 8.36 -8.26
N ALA A 84 4.89 9.09 -9.20
CA ALA A 84 4.45 10.44 -9.55
C ALA A 84 3.00 10.43 -10.07
N GLU A 85 2.64 9.47 -10.90
CA GLU A 85 1.28 9.32 -11.43
C GLU A 85 0.27 8.93 -10.34
N VAL A 86 0.63 8.02 -9.43
CA VAL A 86 -0.20 7.66 -8.26
C VAL A 86 -0.41 8.89 -7.37
N ASN A 87 0.61 9.70 -7.12
CA ASN A 87 0.49 10.94 -6.37
C ASN A 87 -0.44 11.94 -7.07
N ARG A 88 -0.31 12.14 -8.38
CA ARG A 88 -1.24 12.96 -9.17
C ARG A 88 -2.69 12.49 -8.98
N SER A 89 -2.92 11.17 -9.09
CA SER A 89 -4.24 10.58 -8.86
C SER A 89 -4.73 10.79 -7.43
N ASN A 90 -3.88 10.67 -6.44
CA ASN A 90 -4.24 10.90 -5.03
C ASN A 90 -4.63 12.37 -4.77
N TYR A 91 -3.89 13.33 -5.33
CA TYR A 91 -4.24 14.74 -5.23
C TYR A 91 -5.56 15.08 -5.94
N SER A 92 -5.92 14.35 -7.00
CA SER A 92 -7.20 14.54 -7.70
C SER A 92 -8.44 14.11 -6.88
N LYS A 93 -8.24 13.48 -5.70
CA LYS A 93 -9.32 13.16 -4.76
C LYS A 93 -9.81 14.36 -3.96
N PHE A 94 -9.01 15.42 -3.91
CA PHE A 94 -9.29 16.62 -3.11
C PHE A 94 -10.34 17.51 -3.79
N ASP A 95 -10.94 18.41 -3.00
CA ASP A 95 -11.88 19.40 -3.51
C ASP A 95 -11.18 20.53 -4.29
N GLU A 96 -11.94 21.50 -4.77
CA GLU A 96 -11.43 22.65 -5.54
C GLU A 96 -10.47 23.54 -4.73
N ASP A 97 -10.60 23.54 -3.41
CA ASP A 97 -9.75 24.28 -2.49
C ASP A 97 -8.50 23.49 -2.06
N GLY A 98 -8.34 22.25 -2.56
CA GLY A 98 -7.22 21.37 -2.24
C GLY A 98 -7.33 20.65 -0.91
N ASN A 99 -8.53 20.55 -0.34
CA ASN A 99 -8.78 19.86 0.92
C ASN A 99 -9.26 18.42 0.69
N PRO A 100 -8.84 17.47 1.54
CA PRO A 100 -9.35 16.11 1.50
C PRO A 100 -10.81 16.05 1.96
N ILE A 101 -11.63 15.31 1.22
CA ILE A 101 -13.01 15.00 1.60
C ILE A 101 -13.00 13.67 2.34
N PHE A 102 -13.47 13.65 3.59
CA PHE A 102 -13.50 12.43 4.42
C PHE A 102 -14.91 11.84 4.50
N ASN A 103 -14.98 10.52 4.60
CA ASN A 103 -16.20 9.82 5.00
C ASN A 103 -16.31 9.70 6.53
N GLU A 104 -17.36 9.05 7.02
CA GLU A 104 -17.63 8.82 8.45
C GLU A 104 -16.50 8.09 9.18
N ASN A 105 -15.70 7.29 8.46
CA ASN A 105 -14.56 6.52 8.98
C ASN A 105 -13.21 7.23 8.75
N MET A 106 -13.21 8.54 8.52
CA MET A 106 -12.01 9.34 8.27
C MET A 106 -11.19 8.87 7.05
N LYS A 107 -11.80 8.14 6.11
CA LYS A 107 -11.17 7.76 4.85
C LYS A 107 -11.35 8.86 3.81
N VAL A 108 -10.26 9.24 3.12
CA VAL A 108 -10.30 10.20 2.01
C VAL A 108 -11.15 9.63 0.89
N MET A 109 -12.22 10.34 0.53
CA MET A 109 -13.12 10.00 -0.55
C MET A 109 -12.60 10.49 -1.91
N LYS A 110 -13.18 9.94 -2.97
CA LYS A 110 -12.95 10.44 -4.33
C LYS A 110 -13.81 11.68 -4.54
N GLY A 111 -13.15 12.82 -4.67
CA GLY A 111 -13.81 14.09 -5.00
C GLY A 111 -14.32 14.15 -6.46
N PRO A 112 -14.98 15.25 -6.85
CA PRO A 112 -15.60 15.39 -8.16
C PRO A 112 -14.61 15.35 -9.32
N HIS A 113 -13.35 15.70 -9.08
CA HIS A 113 -12.27 15.74 -10.07
C HIS A 113 -11.36 14.51 -10.03
N TYR A 114 -11.76 13.46 -9.29
CA TYR A 114 -10.94 12.25 -9.20
C TYR A 114 -10.66 11.63 -10.56
N THR A 115 -9.38 11.43 -10.84
CA THR A 115 -8.90 10.69 -12.00
C THR A 115 -8.06 9.50 -11.56
N LYS A 116 -8.42 8.31 -12.05
CA LYS A 116 -7.69 7.07 -11.76
C LYS A 116 -6.25 7.17 -12.33
N PRO A 117 -5.23 6.59 -11.66
CA PRO A 117 -3.88 6.56 -12.22
C PRO A 117 -3.82 5.69 -13.47
N ASP A 118 -3.09 6.14 -14.50
CA ASP A 118 -2.74 5.33 -15.66
C ASP A 118 -1.29 4.86 -15.52
N LEU A 119 -1.12 3.58 -15.15
CA LEU A 119 0.19 2.99 -14.92
C LEU A 119 0.78 2.29 -16.16
N LYS A 120 0.03 2.19 -17.28
CA LYS A 120 0.50 1.53 -18.49
C LYS A 120 1.82 2.08 -19.05
N PRO A 121 2.08 3.40 -19.02
CA PRO A 121 3.34 3.94 -19.55
C PRO A 121 4.59 3.56 -18.74
N TYR A 122 4.41 2.96 -17.55
CA TYR A 122 5.48 2.68 -16.59
C TYR A 122 5.82 1.20 -16.42
N ILE A 123 5.17 0.31 -17.17
CA ILE A 123 5.41 -1.15 -17.15
C ILE A 123 6.24 -1.60 -18.35
#